data_d9102c09a3bac843f4506accdc816590
#
_entry.id   d9102c09a3bac843f4506accdc816590
#
_cell.length_a   1.000
_cell.length_b   1.000
_cell.length_c   1.000
_cell.angle_alpha   90.00
_cell.angle_beta   90.00
_cell.angle_gamma   90.00
#
_symmetry.space_group_name_H-M   'P 1'
#
loop_
_entity.id
_entity.type
_entity.pdbx_description
1 polymer ?
#
loop_
_entity_poly.entity_id
_entity_poly.type
_entity_poly.pdbx_seq_one_letter_code
_entity_poly.pdbx_strand_id
1 'polypeptide(L)'
;MELWRLVAHRHWLTLRILDREVRLCARCSGYVAGFLTLTGFLNLFEFRLFHSLTSQSQLFICLLLVVPLASDWLTQSWGLRDSNNKLRLLTGAILGAGVALLNSIEATPYLKTMFYVCIATIIFIVGLVAEFLRKKHQIE
;
A
#
# COMPACT_ATOMS: atom_id res chain seq x y z
N MET A 1 15.68 -3.71 -20.07
CA MET A 1 14.88 -3.06 -19.01
C MET A 1 14.60 -4.13 -17.95
N GLU A 2 15.17 -3.97 -16.73
CA GLU A 2 15.03 -5.00 -15.69
C GLU A 2 13.79 -4.72 -14.84
N LEU A 3 12.61 -4.98 -15.41
CA LEU A 3 11.31 -4.77 -14.75
C LEU A 3 11.18 -5.54 -13.43
N TRP A 4 11.92 -6.65 -13.26
CA TRP A 4 11.93 -7.43 -12.04
C TRP A 4 12.45 -6.64 -10.82
N ARG A 5 13.26 -5.59 -11.01
CA ARG A 5 13.73 -4.73 -9.91
C ARG A 5 12.62 -3.90 -9.27
N LEU A 6 11.55 -3.58 -10.01
CA LEU A 6 10.37 -2.88 -9.46
C LEU A 6 9.58 -3.79 -8.51
N VAL A 7 9.63 -5.09 -8.74
CA VAL A 7 8.89 -6.09 -7.97
C VAL A 7 9.79 -6.85 -6.98
N ALA A 8 11.12 -6.66 -7.06
CA ALA A 8 12.07 -7.39 -6.20
C ALA A 8 11.94 -6.97 -4.73
N HIS A 9 11.47 -7.88 -3.93
CA HIS A 9 11.38 -7.73 -2.48
C HIS A 9 12.76 -7.94 -1.84
N ARG A 10 13.51 -6.86 -1.63
CA ARG A 10 14.86 -6.92 -1.01
C ARG A 10 14.84 -6.89 0.53
N HIS A 11 13.70 -6.54 1.14
CA HIS A 11 13.57 -6.35 2.59
C HIS A 11 12.63 -7.40 3.18
N TRP A 12 13.24 -8.40 3.80
CA TRP A 12 12.54 -9.51 4.43
C TRP A 12 12.46 -9.32 5.94
N LEU A 13 11.30 -9.64 6.49
CA LEU A 13 11.12 -9.92 7.91
C LEU A 13 11.28 -11.42 8.11
N THR A 14 12.26 -11.82 8.88
CA THR A 14 12.43 -13.23 9.25
C THR A 14 11.68 -13.47 10.55
N LEU A 15 10.60 -14.23 10.47
CA LEU A 15 9.83 -14.69 11.62
C LEU A 15 10.16 -16.15 11.89
N ARG A 16 10.50 -16.45 13.12
CA ARG A 16 10.75 -17.84 13.58
C ARG A 16 9.43 -18.38 14.15
N ILE A 17 8.76 -19.26 13.40
CA ILE A 17 7.49 -19.87 13.80
C ILE A 17 7.71 -21.38 13.83
N LEU A 18 7.52 -22.03 14.98
CA LEU A 18 7.64 -23.49 15.15
C LEU A 18 8.95 -24.05 14.55
N ASP A 19 10.11 -23.45 14.92
CA ASP A 19 11.47 -23.81 14.43
C ASP A 19 11.69 -23.67 12.92
N ARG A 20 10.78 -23.07 12.19
CA ARG A 20 10.94 -22.72 10.79
C ARG A 20 11.13 -21.22 10.60
N GLU A 21 12.12 -20.86 9.79
CA GLU A 21 12.31 -19.46 9.39
C GLU A 21 11.39 -19.14 8.19
N VAL A 22 10.40 -18.30 8.43
CA VAL A 22 9.52 -17.78 7.38
C VAL A 22 9.97 -16.38 7.03
N ARG A 23 10.31 -16.16 5.76
CA ARG A 23 10.70 -14.85 5.23
C ARG A 23 9.49 -14.17 4.59
N LEU A 24 9.05 -13.08 5.19
CA LEU A 24 7.91 -12.31 4.72
C LEU A 24 8.38 -10.92 4.25
N CYS A 25 7.78 -10.40 3.18
CA CYS A 25 7.99 -9.01 2.79
C CYS A 25 7.43 -8.07 3.85
N ALA A 26 8.21 -7.10 4.31
CA ALA A 26 7.81 -6.15 5.36
C ALA A 26 6.52 -5.37 5.00
N ARG A 27 6.37 -4.92 3.74
CA ARG A 27 5.15 -4.23 3.28
C ARG A 27 3.93 -5.15 3.25
N CYS A 28 4.10 -6.37 2.73
CA CYS A 28 2.99 -7.34 2.67
C CYS A 28 2.52 -7.74 4.06
N SER A 29 3.46 -7.94 5.00
CA SER A 29 3.10 -8.23 6.39
C SER A 29 2.34 -7.06 7.04
N GLY A 30 2.80 -5.82 6.81
CA GLY A 30 2.10 -4.63 7.25
C GLY A 30 0.69 -4.54 6.66
N TYR A 31 0.56 -4.73 5.34
CA TYR A 31 -0.73 -4.72 4.65
C TYR A 31 -1.72 -5.72 5.25
N VAL A 32 -1.32 -6.97 5.41
CA VAL A 32 -2.18 -8.02 6.00
C VAL A 32 -2.55 -7.66 7.44
N ALA A 33 -1.58 -7.23 8.25
CA ALA A 33 -1.84 -6.83 9.63
C ALA A 33 -2.84 -5.65 9.70
N GLY A 34 -2.64 -4.59 8.93
CA GLY A 34 -3.53 -3.43 8.90
C GLY A 34 -4.94 -3.78 8.42
N PHE A 35 -5.03 -4.59 7.35
CA PHE A 35 -6.30 -5.06 6.82
C PHE A 35 -7.09 -5.89 7.84
N LEU A 36 -6.46 -6.90 8.45
CA LEU A 36 -7.13 -7.78 9.41
C LEU A 36 -7.52 -7.03 10.69
N THR A 37 -6.63 -6.17 11.21
CA THR A 37 -6.89 -5.39 12.42
C THR A 37 -8.09 -4.47 12.21
N LEU A 38 -8.11 -3.70 11.12
CA LEU A 38 -9.21 -2.77 10.89
C LEU A 38 -10.50 -3.50 10.51
N THR A 39 -10.45 -4.56 9.71
CA THR A 39 -11.64 -5.38 9.41
C THR A 39 -12.22 -5.97 10.69
N GLY A 40 -11.38 -6.50 11.58
CA GLY A 40 -11.82 -7.00 12.89
C GLY A 40 -12.44 -5.90 13.73
N PHE A 41 -11.83 -4.71 13.77
CA PHE A 41 -12.37 -3.56 14.49
C PHE A 41 -13.72 -3.11 13.93
N LEU A 42 -13.87 -3.00 12.62
CA LEU A 42 -15.13 -2.61 11.96
C LEU A 42 -16.26 -3.62 12.22
N ASN A 43 -15.94 -4.92 12.32
CA ASN A 43 -16.92 -5.95 12.62
C ASN A 43 -17.34 -5.98 14.09
N LEU A 44 -16.43 -5.61 15.01
CA LEU A 44 -16.72 -5.59 16.46
C LEU A 44 -17.40 -4.29 16.91
N PHE A 45 -17.02 -3.19 16.30
CA PHE A 45 -17.53 -1.86 16.63
C PHE A 45 -18.24 -1.30 15.41
N GLU A 46 -19.57 -1.13 15.46
CA GLU A 46 -20.31 -0.43 14.43
C GLU A 46 -19.71 0.98 14.24
N PHE A 47 -18.86 1.17 13.23
CA PHE A 47 -18.19 2.44 12.98
C PHE A 47 -19.15 3.42 12.28
N ARG A 48 -20.22 3.81 13.00
CA ARG A 48 -21.30 4.68 12.51
C ARG A 48 -20.79 6.00 11.96
N LEU A 49 -19.70 6.54 12.55
CA LEU A 49 -19.12 7.80 12.12
C LEU A 49 -18.64 7.75 10.65
N PHE A 50 -18.04 6.64 10.23
CA PHE A 50 -17.59 6.50 8.83
C PHE A 50 -18.76 6.33 7.87
N HIS A 51 -19.78 5.56 8.26
CA HIS A 51 -20.99 5.35 7.46
C HIS A 51 -21.90 6.59 7.39
N SER A 52 -21.78 7.54 8.33
CA SER A 52 -22.52 8.82 8.26
C SER A 52 -21.94 9.81 7.26
N LEU A 53 -20.72 9.55 6.76
CA LEU A 53 -20.09 10.40 5.75
C LEU A 53 -20.67 10.11 4.36
N THR A 54 -20.64 11.12 3.50
CA THR A 54 -21.00 10.93 2.08
C THR A 54 -20.03 9.97 1.41
N SER A 55 -20.48 9.18 0.42
CA SER A 55 -19.64 8.23 -0.30
C SER A 55 -18.39 8.87 -0.90
N GLN A 56 -18.49 10.14 -1.32
CA GLN A 56 -17.33 10.90 -1.82
C GLN A 56 -16.27 11.13 -0.74
N SER A 57 -16.70 11.53 0.47
CA SER A 57 -15.80 11.74 1.61
C SER A 57 -15.15 10.42 2.05
N GLN A 58 -15.89 9.32 2.03
CA GLN A 58 -15.38 7.99 2.34
C GLN A 58 -14.28 7.56 1.34
N LEU A 59 -14.52 7.74 0.03
CA LEU A 59 -13.53 7.46 -1.01
C LEU A 59 -12.29 8.35 -0.88
N PHE A 60 -12.47 9.64 -0.54
CA PHE A 60 -11.36 10.56 -0.32
C PHE A 60 -10.47 10.13 0.86
N ILE A 61 -11.06 9.69 1.96
CA ILE A 61 -10.32 9.14 3.11
C ILE A 61 -9.51 7.90 2.68
N CYS A 62 -10.12 6.99 1.92
CA CYS A 62 -9.42 5.81 1.41
C CYS A 62 -8.25 6.19 0.51
N LEU A 63 -8.40 7.22 -0.34
CA LEU A 63 -7.33 7.74 -1.20
C LEU A 63 -6.19 8.32 -0.38
N LEU A 64 -6.48 9.10 0.66
CA LEU A 64 -5.47 9.66 1.56
C LEU A 64 -4.62 8.57 2.23
N LEU A 65 -5.20 7.42 2.55
CA LEU A 65 -4.48 6.29 3.15
C LEU A 65 -3.53 5.58 2.17
N VAL A 66 -3.67 5.80 0.87
CA VAL A 66 -2.72 5.31 -0.15
C VAL A 66 -1.47 6.19 -0.23
N VAL A 67 -1.59 7.49 0.07
CA VAL A 67 -0.51 8.48 -0.08
C VAL A 67 0.78 8.10 0.65
N PRO A 68 0.78 7.65 1.92
CA PRO A 68 2.00 7.27 2.62
C PRO A 68 2.79 6.17 1.92
N LEU A 69 2.09 5.14 1.41
CA LEU A 69 2.73 4.06 0.67
C LEU A 69 3.30 4.56 -0.67
N ALA A 70 2.52 5.35 -1.41
CA ALA A 70 2.95 5.93 -2.68
C ALA A 70 4.18 6.82 -2.51
N SER A 71 4.18 7.69 -1.50
CA SER A 71 5.30 8.58 -1.18
C SER A 71 6.56 7.80 -0.77
N ASP A 72 6.42 6.76 0.08
CA ASP A 72 7.53 5.90 0.48
C ASP A 72 8.12 5.17 -0.72
N TRP A 73 7.27 4.66 -1.62
CA TRP A 73 7.72 3.95 -2.81
C TRP A 73 8.38 4.88 -3.83
N LEU A 74 7.80 6.07 -4.10
CA LEU A 74 8.35 7.07 -5.03
C LEU A 74 9.71 7.58 -4.58
N THR A 75 9.86 7.95 -3.31
CA THR A 75 11.14 8.45 -2.78
C THR A 75 12.25 7.42 -2.86
N GLN A 76 11.93 6.12 -2.75
CA GLN A 76 12.88 5.03 -2.96
C GLN A 76 13.19 4.81 -4.44
N SER A 77 12.18 4.90 -5.33
CA SER A 77 12.37 4.75 -6.77
C SER A 77 13.27 5.84 -7.34
N TRP A 78 13.18 7.05 -6.80
CA TRP A 78 14.06 8.17 -7.17
C TRP A 78 15.44 8.12 -6.51
N GLY A 79 15.66 7.17 -5.60
CA GLY A 79 16.94 7.06 -4.89
C GLY A 79 17.20 8.17 -3.89
N LEU A 80 16.16 8.93 -3.49
CA LEU A 80 16.28 10.03 -2.53
C LEU A 80 16.57 9.53 -1.11
N ARG A 81 16.13 8.32 -0.79
CA ARG A 81 16.40 7.69 0.52
C ARG A 81 16.22 6.18 0.47
N ASP A 82 16.86 5.49 1.39
CA ASP A 82 16.58 4.11 1.71
C ASP A 82 15.46 4.02 2.76
N SER A 83 14.50 3.14 2.52
CA SER A 83 13.44 2.88 3.48
C SER A 83 13.83 1.72 4.39
N ASN A 84 13.55 1.85 5.69
CA ASN A 84 13.76 0.78 6.65
C ASN A 84 12.52 -0.14 6.76
N ASN A 85 12.70 -1.34 7.32
CA ASN A 85 11.62 -2.31 7.45
C ASN A 85 10.44 -1.80 8.30
N LYS A 86 10.70 -0.95 9.31
CA LYS A 86 9.66 -0.39 10.18
C LYS A 86 8.73 0.53 9.37
N LEU A 87 9.31 1.41 8.55
CA LEU A 87 8.53 2.33 7.72
C LEU A 87 7.73 1.57 6.65
N ARG A 88 8.33 0.54 6.04
CA ARG A 88 7.64 -0.34 5.08
C ARG A 88 6.47 -1.08 5.71
N LEU A 89 6.65 -1.57 6.94
CA LEU A 89 5.57 -2.21 7.70
C LEU A 89 4.45 -1.22 7.99
N LEU A 90 4.78 -0.01 8.44
CA LEU A 90 3.82 1.03 8.77
C LEU A 90 3.02 1.49 7.54
N THR A 91 3.70 1.82 6.45
CA THR A 91 3.04 2.27 5.20
C THR A 91 2.19 1.15 4.59
N GLY A 92 2.62 -0.11 4.71
CA GLY A 92 1.83 -1.26 4.36
C GLY A 92 0.57 -1.39 5.22
N ALA A 93 0.69 -1.21 6.55
CA ALA A 93 -0.45 -1.29 7.47
C ALA A 93 -1.49 -0.19 7.20
N ILE A 94 -1.05 1.04 6.94
CA ILE A 94 -1.94 2.15 6.56
C ILE A 94 -2.69 1.83 5.27
N LEU A 95 -2.01 1.29 4.25
CA LEU A 95 -2.67 0.85 3.02
C LEU A 95 -3.69 -0.25 3.29
N GLY A 96 -3.31 -1.27 4.08
CA GLY A 96 -4.21 -2.37 4.44
C GLY A 96 -5.48 -1.88 5.14
N ALA A 97 -5.33 -0.90 6.05
CA ALA A 97 -6.45 -0.23 6.69
C ALA A 97 -7.34 0.52 5.66
N GLY A 98 -6.73 1.25 4.72
CA GLY A 98 -7.45 1.92 3.64
C GLY A 98 -8.28 0.97 2.79
N VAL A 99 -7.73 -0.21 2.47
CA VAL A 99 -8.44 -1.26 1.72
C VAL A 99 -9.60 -1.86 2.55
N ALA A 100 -9.42 -2.05 3.86
CA ALA A 100 -10.49 -2.52 4.73
C ALA A 100 -11.65 -1.51 4.78
N LEU A 101 -11.35 -0.20 4.89
CA LEU A 101 -12.37 0.86 4.82
C LEU A 101 -13.08 0.87 3.47
N LEU A 102 -12.34 0.78 2.36
CA LEU A 102 -12.93 0.76 1.03
C LEU A 102 -13.89 -0.42 0.83
N ASN A 103 -13.56 -1.58 1.42
CA ASN A 103 -14.46 -2.74 1.40
C ASN A 103 -15.74 -2.53 2.22
N SER A 104 -15.70 -1.72 3.27
CA SER A 104 -16.86 -1.41 4.10
C SER A 104 -17.82 -0.38 3.49
N ILE A 105 -17.41 0.36 2.44
CA ILE A 105 -18.27 1.32 1.75
C ILE A 105 -19.38 0.57 1.00
N GLU A 106 -20.61 1.05 1.09
CA GLU A 106 -21.74 0.56 0.30
C GLU A 106 -21.66 1.06 -1.14
N ALA A 107 -20.75 0.49 -1.92
CA ALA A 107 -20.57 0.81 -3.33
C ALA A 107 -20.61 -0.48 -4.16
N THR A 108 -20.98 -0.35 -5.45
CA THR A 108 -20.97 -1.48 -6.36
C THR A 108 -19.58 -2.10 -6.47
N PRO A 109 -19.45 -3.44 -6.55
CA PRO A 109 -18.14 -4.11 -6.69
C PRO A 109 -17.33 -3.57 -7.87
N TYR A 110 -18.01 -3.21 -8.95
CA TYR A 110 -17.40 -2.61 -10.14
C TYR A 110 -16.68 -1.29 -9.82
N LEU A 111 -17.30 -0.41 -9.07
CA LEU A 111 -16.73 0.91 -8.69
C LEU A 111 -15.52 0.74 -7.79
N LYS A 112 -15.56 -0.19 -6.83
CA LYS A 112 -14.42 -0.55 -5.99
C LYS A 112 -13.25 -1.07 -6.81
N THR A 113 -13.52 -2.00 -7.73
CA THR A 113 -12.50 -2.58 -8.61
C THR A 113 -11.87 -1.52 -9.51
N MET A 114 -12.66 -0.65 -10.12
CA MET A 114 -12.14 0.46 -10.92
C MET A 114 -11.24 1.39 -10.10
N PHE A 115 -11.63 1.70 -8.87
CA PHE A 115 -10.82 2.53 -7.97
C PHE A 115 -9.45 1.89 -7.68
N TYR A 116 -9.39 0.59 -7.39
CA TYR A 116 -8.13 -0.13 -7.19
C TYR A 116 -7.27 -0.14 -8.45
N VAL A 117 -7.87 -0.43 -9.60
CA VAL A 117 -7.15 -0.48 -10.89
C VAL A 117 -6.58 0.90 -11.24
N CYS A 118 -7.36 1.96 -11.08
CA CYS A 118 -6.89 3.33 -11.34
C CYS A 118 -5.70 3.69 -10.45
N ILE A 119 -5.78 3.45 -9.14
CA ILE A 119 -4.68 3.75 -8.21
C ILE A 119 -3.44 2.92 -8.57
N ALA A 120 -3.58 1.62 -8.79
CA ALA A 120 -2.46 0.75 -9.16
C ALA A 120 -1.79 1.20 -10.46
N THR A 121 -2.59 1.59 -11.46
CA THR A 121 -2.10 2.08 -12.75
C THR A 121 -1.34 3.39 -12.60
N ILE A 122 -1.86 4.35 -11.83
CA ILE A 122 -1.18 5.63 -11.57
C ILE A 122 0.16 5.39 -10.87
N ILE A 123 0.18 4.60 -9.81
CA ILE A 123 1.42 4.27 -9.08
C ILE A 123 2.42 3.61 -10.02
N PHE A 124 1.99 2.67 -10.86
CA PHE A 124 2.84 1.97 -11.80
C PHE A 124 3.44 2.90 -12.85
N ILE A 125 2.62 3.77 -13.47
CA ILE A 125 3.09 4.75 -14.47
C ILE A 125 4.12 5.70 -13.86
N VAL A 126 3.83 6.26 -12.69
CA VAL A 126 4.76 7.17 -12.00
C VAL A 126 6.08 6.48 -11.65
N GLY A 127 6.03 5.19 -11.29
CA GLY A 127 7.23 4.39 -11.06
C GLY A 127 8.06 4.15 -12.31
N LEU A 128 7.42 3.87 -13.43
CA LEU A 128 8.12 3.72 -14.71
C LEU A 128 8.80 5.03 -15.13
N VAL A 129 8.10 6.16 -15.00
CA VAL A 129 8.66 7.50 -15.28
C VAL A 129 9.86 7.78 -14.38
N ALA A 130 9.74 7.50 -13.08
CA ALA A 130 10.84 7.68 -12.12
C ALA A 130 12.08 6.86 -12.49
N GLU A 131 11.91 5.60 -12.89
CA GLU A 131 13.02 4.75 -13.32
C GLU A 131 13.66 5.26 -14.63
N PHE A 132 12.84 5.72 -15.57
CA PHE A 132 13.30 6.27 -16.83
C PHE A 132 14.16 7.53 -16.62
N LEU A 133 13.69 8.48 -15.79
CA LEU A 133 14.41 9.70 -15.46
C LEU A 133 15.74 9.42 -14.75
N ARG A 134 15.75 8.46 -13.83
CA ARG A 134 16.96 8.06 -13.12
C ARG A 134 18.02 7.49 -14.06
N LYS A 135 17.62 6.68 -15.05
CA LYS A 135 18.55 6.14 -16.06
C LYS A 135 19.15 7.23 -16.93
N LYS A 136 18.34 8.23 -17.31
CA LYS A 136 18.83 9.36 -18.11
C LYS A 136 19.93 10.13 -17.38
N HIS A 137 19.76 10.37 -16.07
CA HIS A 137 20.74 11.10 -15.24
C HIS A 137 22.05 10.32 -14.96
N GLN A 138 22.07 9.01 -15.20
CA GLN A 138 23.28 8.19 -15.04
C GLN A 138 24.12 8.09 -16.33
N ILE A 139 23.61 8.58 -17.45
CA ILE A 139 24.26 8.53 -18.77
C ILE A 139 24.90 9.88 -19.11
N GLU A 140 24.50 10.97 -18.46
CA GLU A 140 25.12 12.31 -18.51
C GLU A 140 26.25 12.43 -17.47
#